data_bde0bd380b8803cf5eb94b17d0481c0d
#
_entry.id   bde0bd380b8803cf5eb94b17d0481c0d
#
_cell.length_a   1.000
_cell.length_b   1.000
_cell.length_c   1.000
_cell.angle_alpha   90.00
_cell.angle_beta   90.00
_cell.angle_gamma   90.00
#
_symmetry.space_group_name_H-M   'P 1'
#
loop_
_entity.id
_entity.type
_entity.pdbx_description
1 polymer ?
#
loop_
_entity_poly.entity_id
_entity_poly.type
_entity_poly.pdbx_seq_one_letter_code
_entity_poly.pdbx_strand_id
1 'polypeptide(L)'
;MYGDALVSTAIIMFILPVILSVFWMATLTIHKAYYWDYIVQDTVTYLEESKSQYYKTGHIQEGIHNSQFIMSPRESITYKTHLEPTVENGIALQRLTVQAIDNETIVYSLSLVLEEIR
;
A
#
# COMPACT_ATOMS: atom_id res chain seq x y z
N MET A 1 -37.27 25.41 34.58
CA MET A 1 -36.25 26.17 33.82
C MET A 1 -34.83 25.62 34.01
N TYR A 2 -34.38 25.46 35.23
CA TYR A 2 -33.05 24.90 35.48
C TYR A 2 -32.92 23.44 35.01
N GLY A 3 -34.01 22.67 35.11
CA GLY A 3 -34.00 21.29 34.71
C GLY A 3 -33.72 21.07 33.21
N ASP A 4 -34.31 21.91 32.37
CA ASP A 4 -34.10 21.81 30.92
C ASP A 4 -32.66 22.19 30.53
N ALA A 5 -32.11 23.21 31.17
CA ALA A 5 -30.74 23.64 30.94
C ALA A 5 -29.75 22.54 31.37
N LEU A 6 -30.01 21.91 32.52
CA LEU A 6 -29.17 20.81 33.02
C LEU A 6 -29.23 19.57 32.11
N VAL A 7 -30.41 19.21 31.65
CA VAL A 7 -30.60 18.07 30.73
C VAL A 7 -29.91 18.36 29.40
N SER A 8 -30.07 19.56 28.83
CA SER A 8 -29.41 19.94 27.59
C SER A 8 -27.88 19.90 27.73
N THR A 9 -27.35 20.43 28.83
CA THR A 9 -25.92 20.39 29.12
C THR A 9 -25.41 18.96 29.25
N ALA A 10 -26.15 18.09 29.94
CA ALA A 10 -25.79 16.68 30.08
C ALA A 10 -25.78 15.96 28.73
N ILE A 11 -26.77 16.20 27.87
CA ILE A 11 -26.84 15.62 26.53
C ILE A 11 -25.63 16.07 25.70
N ILE A 12 -25.29 17.34 25.73
CA ILE A 12 -24.14 17.88 24.99
C ILE A 12 -22.84 17.23 25.51
N MET A 13 -22.71 17.09 26.84
CA MET A 13 -21.53 16.47 27.42
C MET A 13 -21.36 14.99 27.06
N PHE A 14 -22.46 14.27 26.83
CA PHE A 14 -22.39 12.88 26.38
C PHE A 14 -22.18 12.76 24.86
N ILE A 15 -22.81 13.62 24.07
CA ILE A 15 -22.78 13.55 22.60
C ILE A 15 -21.43 14.04 22.07
N LEU A 16 -20.87 15.10 22.64
CA LEU A 16 -19.65 15.73 22.15
C LEU A 16 -18.46 14.75 22.11
N PRO A 17 -18.14 13.97 23.17
CA PRO A 17 -17.07 12.99 23.09
C PRO A 17 -17.30 11.90 22.07
N VAL A 18 -18.56 11.48 21.86
CA VAL A 18 -18.90 10.47 20.85
C VAL A 18 -18.64 10.99 19.46
N ILE A 19 -19.05 12.24 19.16
CA ILE A 19 -18.80 12.89 17.88
C ILE A 19 -17.29 13.02 17.64
N LEU A 20 -16.53 13.45 18.63
CA LEU A 20 -15.08 13.56 18.53
C LEU A 20 -14.41 12.21 18.26
N SER A 21 -14.90 11.14 18.92
CA SER A 21 -14.41 9.78 18.67
C SER A 21 -14.66 9.33 17.24
N VAL A 22 -15.86 9.60 16.70
CA VAL A 22 -16.20 9.24 15.33
C VAL A 22 -15.32 10.00 14.34
N PHE A 23 -15.11 11.31 14.54
CA PHE A 23 -14.21 12.10 13.71
C PHE A 23 -12.78 11.58 13.75
N TRP A 24 -12.29 11.23 14.94
CA TRP A 24 -10.94 10.68 15.10
C TRP A 24 -10.79 9.36 14.35
N MET A 25 -11.75 8.45 14.49
CA MET A 25 -11.73 7.16 13.79
C MET A 25 -11.84 7.35 12.27
N ALA A 26 -12.68 8.28 11.82
CA ALA A 26 -12.81 8.59 10.40
C ALA A 26 -11.48 9.14 9.83
N THR A 27 -10.82 10.02 10.55
CA THR A 27 -9.51 10.56 10.17
C THR A 27 -8.46 9.46 10.06
N LEU A 28 -8.40 8.57 11.05
CA LEU A 28 -7.48 7.43 11.02
C LEU A 28 -7.78 6.50 9.84
N THR A 29 -9.05 6.25 9.55
CA THR A 29 -9.45 5.41 8.42
C THR A 29 -9.04 6.03 7.09
N ILE A 30 -9.22 7.34 6.94
CA ILE A 30 -8.80 8.08 5.74
C ILE A 30 -7.28 8.00 5.58
N HIS A 31 -6.51 8.22 6.64
CA HIS A 31 -5.05 8.10 6.59
C HIS A 31 -4.59 6.70 6.21
N LYS A 32 -5.23 5.66 6.75
CA LYS A 32 -4.93 4.27 6.37
C LYS A 32 -5.27 4.00 4.91
N ALA A 33 -6.39 4.54 4.42
CA ALA A 33 -6.79 4.36 3.02
C ALA A 33 -5.78 5.03 2.08
N TYR A 34 -5.32 6.24 2.38
CA TYR A 34 -4.28 6.90 1.60
C TYR A 34 -2.96 6.14 1.65
N TYR A 35 -2.58 5.65 2.80
CA TYR A 35 -1.36 4.86 2.97
C TYR A 35 -1.39 3.62 2.07
N TRP A 36 -2.48 2.84 2.10
CA TRP A 36 -2.63 1.66 1.27
C TRP A 36 -2.71 2.01 -0.22
N ASP A 37 -3.39 3.11 -0.56
CA ASP A 37 -3.49 3.55 -1.93
C ASP A 37 -2.11 3.89 -2.50
N TYR A 38 -1.27 4.59 -1.77
CA TYR A 38 0.10 4.87 -2.18
C TYR A 38 0.92 3.60 -2.37
N ILE A 39 0.82 2.65 -1.44
CA ILE A 39 1.55 1.40 -1.53
C ILE A 39 1.12 0.61 -2.77
N VAL A 40 -0.18 0.48 -3.02
CA VAL A 40 -0.69 -0.25 -4.17
C VAL A 40 -0.28 0.43 -5.46
N GLN A 41 -0.43 1.75 -5.56
CA GLN A 41 -0.05 2.50 -6.76
C GLN A 41 1.45 2.40 -7.06
N ASP A 42 2.28 2.56 -6.05
CA ASP A 42 3.73 2.40 -6.21
C ASP A 42 4.09 0.99 -6.64
N THR A 43 3.49 -0.02 -6.01
CA THR A 43 3.75 -1.41 -6.33
C THR A 43 3.39 -1.72 -7.78
N VAL A 44 2.21 -1.26 -8.22
CA VAL A 44 1.76 -1.43 -9.61
C VAL A 44 2.70 -0.70 -10.57
N THR A 45 3.15 0.51 -10.24
CA THR A 45 4.07 1.28 -11.06
C THR A 45 5.40 0.55 -11.23
N TYR A 46 5.98 0.06 -10.16
CA TYR A 46 7.22 -0.71 -10.21
C TYR A 46 7.05 -2.02 -11.00
N LEU A 47 5.92 -2.69 -10.81
CA LEU A 47 5.62 -3.92 -11.55
C LEU A 47 5.52 -3.65 -13.05
N GLU A 48 4.83 -2.58 -13.46
CA GLU A 48 4.69 -2.20 -14.85
C GLU A 48 6.00 -1.77 -15.49
N GLU A 49 6.81 -1.00 -14.77
CA GLU A 49 8.14 -0.61 -15.23
C GLU A 49 9.04 -1.84 -15.41
N SER A 50 9.03 -2.74 -14.45
CA SER A 50 9.84 -3.97 -14.52
C SER A 50 9.37 -4.87 -15.66
N LYS A 51 8.05 -4.98 -15.86
CA LYS A 51 7.46 -5.73 -16.98
C LYS A 51 7.89 -5.14 -18.31
N SER A 52 7.79 -3.82 -18.45
CA SER A 52 8.22 -3.13 -19.68
C SER A 52 9.70 -3.35 -19.95
N GLN A 53 10.52 -3.25 -18.92
CA GLN A 53 11.97 -3.48 -19.04
C GLN A 53 12.28 -4.93 -19.44
N TYR A 54 11.56 -5.89 -18.85
CA TYR A 54 11.70 -7.30 -19.19
C TYR A 54 11.38 -7.56 -20.69
N TYR A 55 10.29 -7.00 -21.19
CA TYR A 55 9.92 -7.18 -22.60
C TYR A 55 10.87 -6.49 -23.57
N LYS A 56 11.55 -5.43 -23.12
CA LYS A 56 12.54 -4.73 -23.97
C LYS A 56 13.90 -5.39 -24.00
N THR A 57 14.36 -5.86 -22.84
CA THR A 57 15.74 -6.33 -22.67
C THR A 57 15.88 -7.79 -22.28
N GLY A 58 14.79 -8.44 -21.87
CA GLY A 58 14.81 -9.79 -21.32
C GLY A 58 15.29 -9.87 -19.88
N HIS A 59 15.62 -8.73 -19.29
CA HIS A 59 16.12 -8.64 -17.92
C HIS A 59 15.38 -7.56 -17.17
N ILE A 60 15.34 -7.68 -15.83
CA ILE A 60 14.84 -6.62 -14.97
C ILE A 60 15.98 -6.11 -14.10
N GLN A 61 15.84 -4.86 -13.66
CA GLN A 61 16.73 -4.29 -12.67
C GLN A 61 16.22 -4.71 -11.28
N GLU A 62 16.77 -5.81 -10.76
CA GLU A 62 16.43 -6.26 -9.42
C GLU A 62 17.09 -5.33 -8.40
N GLY A 63 16.38 -5.07 -7.30
CA GLY A 63 16.93 -4.25 -6.26
C GLY A 63 15.87 -3.67 -5.34
N ILE A 64 16.33 -2.79 -4.48
CA ILE A 64 15.50 -2.09 -3.51
C ILE A 64 15.32 -0.66 -3.99
N HIS A 65 14.07 -0.25 -4.15
CA HIS A 65 13.70 1.10 -4.58
C HIS A 65 13.01 1.83 -3.44
N ASN A 66 13.32 3.10 -3.28
CA ASN A 66 12.64 3.94 -2.29
C ASN A 66 11.32 4.45 -2.87
N SER A 67 10.36 4.74 -1.98
CA SER A 67 9.08 5.30 -2.39
C SER A 67 9.27 6.58 -3.20
N GLN A 68 8.57 6.68 -4.33
CA GLN A 68 8.60 7.86 -5.19
C GLN A 68 7.62 8.95 -4.73
N PHE A 69 6.74 8.65 -3.79
CA PHE A 69 5.76 9.61 -3.32
C PHE A 69 6.36 10.48 -2.22
N ILE A 70 6.61 11.75 -2.55
CA ILE A 70 7.20 12.73 -1.66
C ILE A 70 6.27 13.04 -0.47
N MET A 71 4.97 12.85 -0.66
CA MET A 71 3.96 13.13 0.36
C MET A 71 3.64 11.91 1.24
N SER A 72 4.35 10.81 1.06
CA SER A 72 4.20 9.67 1.95
C SER A 72 4.66 10.07 3.36
N PRO A 73 3.80 9.95 4.38
CA PRO A 73 4.21 10.28 5.74
C PRO A 73 5.24 9.30 6.32
N ARG A 74 5.57 8.25 5.57
CA ARG A 74 6.54 7.23 5.99
C ARG A 74 7.61 7.08 4.91
N GLU A 75 8.73 7.72 5.12
CA GLU A 75 9.90 7.63 4.24
C GLU A 75 10.58 6.26 4.28
N SER A 76 10.11 5.37 5.17
CA SER A 76 10.70 4.06 5.39
C SER A 76 10.18 2.96 4.47
N ILE A 77 9.28 3.28 3.53
CA ILE A 77 8.73 2.28 2.61
C ILE A 77 9.73 2.07 1.48
N THR A 78 10.16 0.82 1.33
CA THR A 78 11.03 0.41 0.23
C THR A 78 10.33 -0.64 -0.61
N TYR A 79 10.68 -0.72 -1.88
CA TYR A 79 10.10 -1.66 -2.82
C TYR A 79 11.19 -2.56 -3.36
N LYS A 80 11.00 -3.86 -3.22
CA LYS A 80 11.94 -4.86 -3.72
C LYS A 80 11.35 -5.57 -4.93
N THR A 81 12.07 -5.56 -6.04
CA THR A 81 11.70 -6.30 -7.24
C THR A 81 12.54 -7.56 -7.35
N HIS A 82 11.91 -8.65 -7.75
CA HIS A 82 12.56 -9.94 -7.87
C HIS A 82 11.95 -10.75 -9.03
N LEU A 83 12.81 -11.43 -9.79
CA LEU A 83 12.40 -12.28 -10.90
C LEU A 83 12.84 -13.71 -10.59
N GLU A 84 11.87 -14.64 -10.58
CA GLU A 84 12.12 -16.04 -10.31
C GLU A 84 11.63 -16.92 -11.47
N PRO A 85 12.39 -17.93 -11.88
CA PRO A 85 11.87 -18.92 -12.81
C PRO A 85 10.79 -19.76 -12.14
N THR A 86 9.72 -20.04 -12.86
CA THR A 86 8.65 -20.90 -12.40
C THR A 86 8.19 -21.82 -13.54
N VAL A 87 7.58 -22.93 -13.18
CA VAL A 87 7.03 -23.86 -14.16
C VAL A 87 5.56 -24.09 -13.82
N GLU A 88 4.69 -23.81 -14.78
CA GLU A 88 3.26 -24.06 -14.66
C GLU A 88 2.80 -24.90 -15.84
N ASN A 89 2.13 -26.01 -15.56
CA ASN A 89 1.64 -26.94 -16.57
C ASN A 89 2.72 -27.41 -17.57
N GLY A 90 3.97 -27.57 -17.08
CA GLY A 90 5.09 -27.95 -17.91
C GLY A 90 5.70 -26.83 -18.77
N ILE A 91 5.20 -25.61 -18.63
CA ILE A 91 5.69 -24.45 -19.39
C ILE A 91 6.61 -23.63 -18.47
N ALA A 92 7.82 -23.32 -18.95
CA ALA A 92 8.77 -22.48 -18.23
C ALA A 92 8.33 -21.01 -18.34
N LEU A 93 8.12 -20.39 -17.19
CA LEU A 93 7.68 -18.99 -17.06
C LEU A 93 8.56 -18.28 -16.08
N GLN A 94 8.48 -16.96 -16.06
CA GLN A 94 9.17 -16.11 -15.10
C GLN A 94 8.14 -15.44 -14.20
N ARG A 95 8.36 -15.46 -12.89
CA ARG A 95 7.50 -14.78 -11.93
C ARG A 95 8.17 -13.50 -11.48
N LEU A 96 7.56 -12.38 -11.80
CA LEU A 96 7.99 -11.07 -11.34
C LEU A 96 7.22 -10.70 -10.07
N THR A 97 7.93 -10.44 -9.01
CA THR A 97 7.34 -10.09 -7.71
C THR A 97 7.85 -8.73 -7.27
N VAL A 98 6.94 -7.87 -6.84
CA VAL A 98 7.26 -6.58 -6.22
C VAL A 98 6.71 -6.62 -4.80
N GLN A 99 7.57 -6.36 -3.82
CA GLN A 99 7.22 -6.37 -2.40
C GLN A 99 7.41 -4.97 -1.83
N ALA A 100 6.38 -4.48 -1.14
CA ALA A 100 6.47 -3.24 -0.38
C ALA A 100 6.86 -3.60 1.05
N ILE A 101 7.93 -2.99 1.53
CA ILE A 101 8.52 -3.28 2.84
C ILE A 101 8.49 -2.00 3.68
N ASP A 102 7.89 -2.08 4.86
CA ASP A 102 7.85 -0.99 5.84
C ASP A 102 8.48 -1.49 7.14
N ASN A 103 9.57 -0.84 7.58
CA ASN A 103 10.31 -1.24 8.79
C ASN A 103 10.68 -2.74 8.81
N GLU A 104 11.25 -3.22 7.72
CA GLU A 104 11.68 -4.62 7.57
C GLU A 104 10.54 -5.63 7.54
N THR A 105 9.28 -5.16 7.47
CA THR A 105 8.11 -6.03 7.38
C THR A 105 7.46 -5.89 6.02
N ILE A 106 7.19 -7.00 5.36
CA ILE A 106 6.48 -7.00 4.08
C ILE A 106 5.01 -6.68 4.35
N VAL A 107 4.54 -5.53 3.84
CA VAL A 107 3.16 -5.08 4.04
C VAL A 107 2.28 -5.36 2.83
N TYR A 108 2.87 -5.48 1.65
CA TYR A 108 2.12 -5.75 0.42
C TYR A 108 3.04 -6.44 -0.58
N SER A 109 2.48 -7.37 -1.33
CA SER A 109 3.22 -8.09 -2.37
C SER A 109 2.32 -8.32 -3.57
N LEU A 110 2.85 -8.07 -4.76
CA LEU A 110 2.14 -8.27 -6.01
C LEU A 110 3.05 -9.04 -6.94
N SER A 111 2.53 -10.09 -7.57
CA SER A 111 3.30 -10.90 -8.49
C SER A 111 2.59 -11.07 -9.83
N LEU A 112 3.37 -11.21 -10.87
CA LEU A 112 2.90 -11.39 -12.25
C LEU A 112 3.73 -12.48 -12.90
N VAL A 113 3.07 -13.38 -13.62
CA VAL A 113 3.75 -14.44 -14.37
C VAL A 113 3.95 -13.98 -15.80
N LEU A 114 5.19 -13.99 -16.27
CA LEU A 114 5.58 -13.55 -17.60
C LEU A 114 6.09 -14.73 -18.43
N GLU A 115 5.89 -14.66 -19.74
CA GLU A 115 6.47 -15.62 -20.64
C GLU A 115 8.00 -15.48 -20.65
N GLU A 116 8.70 -16.62 -20.71
CA GLU A 116 10.14 -16.60 -20.83
C GLU A 116 10.53 -16.09 -22.23
N ILE A 117 11.35 -15.04 -22.25
CA ILE A 117 11.88 -14.48 -23.52
C ILE A 117 13.17 -15.24 -23.84
N ARG A 118 13.18 -15.89 -24.99
CA ARG A 118 14.33 -16.61 -25.53
C ARG A 118 15.15 -15.73 -26.45
#